data_39388a4df2dc48e12e05d38c31aeb85e
#
_entry.id   39388a4df2dc48e12e05d38c31aeb85e
#
_cell.length_a   1.000
_cell.length_b   1.000
_cell.length_c   1.000
_cell.angle_alpha   90.00
_cell.angle_beta   90.00
_cell.angle_gamma   90.00
#
_symmetry.space_group_name_H-M   'P 1'
#
loop_
_entity.id
_entity.type
_entity.pdbx_description
1 polymer ?
#
loop_
_entity_poly.entity_id
_entity_poly.type
_entity_poly.pdbx_seq_one_letter_code
_entity_poly.pdbx_strand_id
1 'polypeptide(L)'
;MSLSFLSECKEKVFQRIDTLLPDTNKIISAMRYSALADSKCIRAGLIFASGNLNKEISELALIDMATSIELMHTYSLIHDDLPSMDNDEMRRGQASNHIKFNEATAILTGDALQALAYENIVSSPEITQIQKISSIKALADACGHKG
;
A
#
# COMPACT_ATOMS: atom_id res chain seq x y z
N MET A 1 -13.08 8.98 13.58
CA MET A 1 -13.25 8.49 12.20
C MET A 1 -14.44 7.53 12.20
N SER A 2 -15.47 7.78 11.38
CA SER A 2 -16.63 6.88 11.31
C SER A 2 -16.29 5.64 10.46
N LEU A 3 -17.02 4.52 10.68
CA LEU A 3 -16.84 3.31 9.87
C LEU A 3 -17.20 3.55 8.39
N SER A 4 -18.20 4.39 8.10
CA SER A 4 -18.56 4.78 6.72
C SER A 4 -17.42 5.52 6.02
N PHE A 5 -16.76 6.45 6.71
CA PHE A 5 -15.62 7.18 6.15
C PHE A 5 -14.45 6.24 5.79
N LEU A 6 -14.11 5.30 6.70
CA LEU A 6 -13.05 4.32 6.40
C LEU A 6 -13.42 3.40 5.24
N SER A 7 -14.70 3.02 5.12
CA SER A 7 -15.18 2.22 3.99
C SER A 7 -15.02 2.93 2.66
N GLU A 8 -15.37 4.23 2.59
CA GLU A 8 -15.17 5.05 1.40
C GLU A 8 -13.69 5.21 1.03
N CYS A 9 -12.82 5.47 2.03
CA CYS A 9 -11.37 5.54 1.81
C CYS A 9 -10.81 4.22 1.27
N LYS A 10 -11.22 3.09 1.85
CA LYS A 10 -10.83 1.75 1.42
C LYS A 10 -11.25 1.50 -0.03
N GLU A 11 -12.49 1.81 -0.40
CA GLU A 11 -12.99 1.61 -1.76
C GLU A 11 -12.13 2.37 -2.79
N LYS A 12 -11.84 3.65 -2.54
CA LYS A 12 -10.98 4.47 -3.43
C LYS A 12 -9.57 3.88 -3.57
N VAL A 13 -8.96 3.46 -2.47
CA VAL A 13 -7.63 2.83 -2.48
C VAL A 13 -7.66 1.51 -3.23
N PHE A 14 -8.66 0.67 -3.01
CA PHE A 14 -8.77 -0.63 -3.67
C PHE A 14 -9.00 -0.48 -5.18
N GLN A 15 -9.82 0.47 -5.62
CA GLN A 15 -9.99 0.80 -7.04
C GLN A 15 -8.66 1.26 -7.66
N ARG A 16 -7.88 2.08 -6.94
CA ARG A 16 -6.57 2.53 -7.41
C ARG A 16 -5.58 1.37 -7.53
N ILE A 17 -5.49 0.49 -6.50
CA ILE A 17 -4.65 -0.71 -6.54
C ILE A 17 -5.05 -1.62 -7.70
N ASP A 18 -6.33 -1.82 -7.93
CA ASP A 18 -6.83 -2.63 -9.04
C ASP A 18 -6.37 -2.09 -10.41
N THR A 19 -6.38 -0.77 -10.57
CA THR A 19 -5.88 -0.09 -11.78
C THR A 19 -4.36 -0.23 -11.95
N LEU A 20 -3.59 -0.15 -10.84
CA LEU A 20 -2.12 -0.24 -10.88
C LEU A 20 -1.62 -1.67 -11.12
N LEU A 21 -2.40 -2.67 -10.79
CA LEU A 21 -2.02 -4.08 -10.80
C LEU A 21 -2.93 -4.90 -11.73
N PRO A 22 -2.90 -4.72 -13.07
CA PRO A 22 -3.61 -5.60 -13.99
C PRO A 22 -3.05 -7.02 -13.89
N ASP A 23 -3.91 -8.02 -13.63
CA ASP A 23 -3.49 -9.40 -13.36
C ASP A 23 -2.93 -10.09 -14.61
N THR A 24 -1.63 -9.93 -14.84
CA THR A 24 -0.92 -10.37 -16.05
C THR A 24 0.14 -11.43 -15.78
N ASN A 25 0.58 -11.61 -14.55
CA ASN A 25 1.61 -12.61 -14.19
C ASN A 25 1.54 -12.98 -12.70
N LYS A 26 2.31 -14.03 -12.32
CA LYS A 26 2.31 -14.60 -10.98
C LYS A 26 2.66 -13.58 -9.86
N ILE A 27 3.62 -12.69 -10.10
CA ILE A 27 4.00 -11.68 -9.10
C ILE A 27 2.87 -10.68 -8.89
N ILE A 28 2.25 -10.19 -9.97
CA ILE A 28 1.09 -9.29 -9.88
C ILE A 28 -0.09 -10.00 -9.18
N SER A 29 -0.37 -11.26 -9.50
CA SER A 29 -1.40 -12.03 -8.79
C SER A 29 -1.11 -12.12 -7.28
N ALA A 30 0.16 -12.31 -6.89
CA ALA A 30 0.57 -12.37 -5.49
C ALA A 30 0.51 -10.97 -4.80
N MET A 31 0.84 -9.88 -5.53
CA MET A 31 0.66 -8.50 -5.06
C MET A 31 -0.81 -8.20 -4.80
N ARG A 32 -1.68 -8.50 -5.77
CA ARG A 32 -3.14 -8.32 -5.66
C ARG A 32 -3.72 -9.10 -4.48
N TYR A 33 -3.32 -10.37 -4.34
CA TYR A 33 -3.78 -11.24 -3.26
C TYR A 33 -3.62 -10.61 -1.88
N SER A 34 -2.48 -9.98 -1.62
CA SER A 34 -2.22 -9.34 -0.33
C SER A 34 -2.74 -7.90 -0.24
N ALA A 35 -2.59 -7.09 -1.31
CA ALA A 35 -2.95 -5.68 -1.29
C ALA A 35 -4.47 -5.44 -1.31
N LEU A 36 -5.24 -6.35 -1.89
CA LEU A 36 -6.71 -6.30 -1.92
C LEU A 36 -7.37 -7.17 -0.83
N ALA A 37 -6.58 -7.76 0.07
CA ALA A 37 -7.10 -8.49 1.22
C ALA A 37 -7.90 -7.57 2.16
N ASP A 38 -8.89 -8.12 2.86
CA ASP A 38 -9.73 -7.34 3.76
C ASP A 38 -8.92 -6.62 4.83
N SER A 39 -9.08 -5.30 4.89
CA SER A 39 -8.33 -4.42 5.79
C SER A 39 -9.17 -3.23 6.23
N LYS A 40 -8.79 -2.62 7.34
CA LYS A 40 -9.47 -1.42 7.85
C LYS A 40 -9.00 -0.13 7.15
N CYS A 41 -7.91 -0.17 6.39
CA CYS A 41 -7.29 0.98 5.69
C CYS A 41 -7.17 2.22 6.60
N ILE A 42 -6.73 2.05 7.85
CA ILE A 42 -6.65 3.15 8.83
C ILE A 42 -5.61 4.19 8.39
N ARG A 43 -4.50 3.75 7.81
CA ARG A 43 -3.45 4.64 7.30
C ARG A 43 -3.95 5.50 6.15
N ALA A 44 -4.67 4.89 5.21
CA ALA A 44 -5.38 5.62 4.15
C ALA A 44 -6.37 6.63 4.74
N GLY A 45 -7.19 6.20 5.71
CA GLY A 45 -8.12 7.09 6.40
C GLY A 45 -7.45 8.30 7.05
N LEU A 46 -6.24 8.15 7.61
CA LEU A 46 -5.47 9.27 8.17
C LEU A 46 -4.99 10.25 7.08
N ILE A 47 -4.56 9.73 5.92
CA ILE A 47 -4.20 10.58 4.77
C ILE A 47 -5.40 11.40 4.31
N PHE A 48 -6.56 10.78 4.10
CA PHE A 48 -7.77 11.50 3.71
C PHE A 48 -8.22 12.50 4.77
N ALA A 49 -8.22 12.11 6.06
CA ALA A 49 -8.63 12.99 7.14
C ALA A 49 -7.73 14.22 7.27
N SER A 50 -6.40 14.06 7.18
CA SER A 50 -5.46 15.18 7.25
C SER A 50 -5.47 16.02 5.98
N GLY A 51 -5.51 15.39 4.81
CA GLY A 51 -5.50 16.07 3.51
C GLY A 51 -6.77 16.92 3.30
N ASN A 52 -7.93 16.43 3.71
CA ASN A 52 -9.20 17.18 3.61
C ASN A 52 -9.26 18.46 4.46
N LEU A 53 -8.30 18.69 5.35
CA LEU A 53 -8.15 19.96 6.06
C LEU A 53 -7.63 21.06 5.14
N ASN A 54 -6.96 20.70 4.05
CA ASN A 54 -6.48 21.63 3.05
C ASN A 54 -7.24 21.43 1.72
N LYS A 55 -8.15 22.36 1.41
CA LYS A 55 -8.99 22.30 0.21
C LYS A 55 -8.24 22.45 -1.13
N GLU A 56 -6.95 22.82 -1.09
CA GLU A 56 -6.11 22.93 -2.28
C GLU A 56 -5.55 21.58 -2.74
N ILE A 57 -5.64 20.54 -1.89
CA ILE A 57 -5.17 19.20 -2.25
C ILE A 57 -6.30 18.48 -3.00
N SER A 58 -6.00 18.02 -4.22
CA SER A 58 -6.97 17.28 -5.01
C SER A 58 -7.23 15.90 -4.42
N GLU A 59 -8.46 15.39 -4.65
CA GLU A 59 -8.83 14.04 -4.20
C GLU A 59 -7.91 12.97 -4.82
N LEU A 60 -7.52 13.11 -6.09
CA LEU A 60 -6.62 12.17 -6.76
C LEU A 60 -5.24 12.13 -6.09
N ALA A 61 -4.70 13.28 -5.68
CA ALA A 61 -3.45 13.32 -4.90
C ALA A 61 -3.58 12.57 -3.57
N LEU A 62 -4.71 12.70 -2.87
CA LEU A 62 -4.99 11.96 -1.64
C LEU A 62 -5.12 10.45 -1.89
N ILE A 63 -5.79 10.05 -2.97
CA ILE A 63 -5.91 8.64 -3.37
C ILE A 63 -4.52 8.05 -3.65
N ASP A 64 -3.68 8.74 -4.44
CA ASP A 64 -2.35 8.26 -4.77
C ASP A 64 -1.45 8.12 -3.53
N MET A 65 -1.47 9.11 -2.63
CA MET A 65 -0.73 9.07 -1.37
C MET A 65 -1.23 7.96 -0.45
N ALA A 66 -2.55 7.83 -0.27
CA ALA A 66 -3.17 6.81 0.57
C ALA A 66 -2.86 5.40 0.03
N THR A 67 -2.94 5.22 -1.29
CA THR A 67 -2.59 3.96 -1.95
C THR A 67 -1.13 3.60 -1.73
N SER A 68 -0.21 4.54 -1.90
CA SER A 68 1.23 4.30 -1.69
C SER A 68 1.55 3.86 -0.25
N ILE A 69 0.89 4.46 0.74
CA ILE A 69 1.08 4.07 2.15
C ILE A 69 0.50 2.66 2.43
N GLU A 70 -0.64 2.31 1.87
CA GLU A 70 -1.21 0.96 2.04
C GLU A 70 -0.40 -0.11 1.28
N LEU A 71 0.19 0.21 0.11
CA LEU A 71 1.13 -0.67 -0.59
C LEU A 71 2.40 -0.91 0.26
N MET A 72 2.97 0.16 0.82
CA MET A 72 4.13 0.07 1.72
C MET A 72 3.81 -0.76 2.97
N HIS A 73 2.64 -0.55 3.57
CA HIS A 73 2.20 -1.36 4.71
C HIS A 73 1.97 -2.83 4.33
N THR A 74 1.43 -3.09 3.14
CA THR A 74 1.22 -4.47 2.68
C THR A 74 2.54 -5.19 2.45
N TYR A 75 3.54 -4.51 1.86
CA TYR A 75 4.89 -5.05 1.72
C TYR A 75 5.46 -5.47 3.08
N SER A 76 5.40 -4.58 4.09
CA SER A 76 5.96 -4.89 5.40
C SER A 76 5.30 -6.12 6.02
N LEU A 77 3.97 -6.25 5.93
CA LEU A 77 3.25 -7.41 6.45
C LEU A 77 3.62 -8.72 5.74
N ILE A 78 3.85 -8.68 4.40
CA ILE A 78 4.28 -9.89 3.67
C ILE A 78 5.65 -10.35 4.15
N HIS A 79 6.59 -9.42 4.38
CA HIS A 79 7.92 -9.75 4.85
C HIS A 79 7.92 -10.17 6.33
N ASP A 80 7.10 -9.54 7.18
CA ASP A 80 6.95 -9.92 8.58
C ASP A 80 6.43 -11.36 8.71
N ASP A 81 5.49 -11.79 7.84
CA ASP A 81 4.92 -13.14 7.86
C ASP A 81 5.88 -14.26 7.44
N LEU A 82 7.05 -13.95 6.85
CA LEU A 82 8.00 -14.96 6.37
C LEU A 82 8.50 -15.89 7.50
N PRO A 83 8.87 -17.15 7.18
CA PRO A 83 9.40 -18.09 8.18
C PRO A 83 10.61 -17.61 8.96
N SER A 84 11.41 -16.73 8.37
CA SER A 84 12.60 -16.13 9.02
C SER A 84 12.28 -14.92 9.89
N MET A 85 11.02 -14.49 9.93
CA MET A 85 10.52 -13.37 10.71
C MET A 85 9.49 -13.89 11.73
N ASP A 86 8.20 -13.49 11.63
CA ASP A 86 7.15 -13.89 12.57
C ASP A 86 6.62 -15.31 12.30
N ASN A 87 6.86 -15.86 11.11
CA ASN A 87 6.39 -17.16 10.65
C ASN A 87 4.86 -17.32 10.78
N ASP A 88 4.12 -16.31 10.37
CA ASP A 88 2.66 -16.31 10.42
C ASP A 88 2.07 -17.01 9.19
N GLU A 89 1.33 -18.09 9.40
CA GLU A 89 0.67 -18.83 8.31
C GLU A 89 -0.61 -18.14 7.80
N MET A 90 -1.18 -17.24 8.60
CA MET A 90 -2.46 -16.60 8.30
C MET A 90 -2.41 -15.09 8.49
N ARG A 91 -2.93 -14.33 7.52
CA ARG A 91 -3.05 -12.87 7.58
C ARG A 91 -4.43 -12.42 7.10
N ARG A 92 -5.12 -11.58 7.89
CA ARG A 92 -6.45 -11.03 7.53
C ARG A 92 -7.48 -12.11 7.16
N GLY A 93 -7.45 -13.26 7.84
CA GLY A 93 -8.40 -14.35 7.63
C GLY A 93 -8.13 -15.26 6.42
N GLN A 94 -6.99 -15.08 5.75
CA GLN A 94 -6.54 -15.91 4.63
C GLN A 94 -5.08 -16.34 4.83
N ALA A 95 -4.61 -17.34 4.08
CA ALA A 95 -3.23 -17.79 4.12
C ALA A 95 -2.28 -16.63 3.81
N SER A 96 -1.16 -16.52 4.54
CA SER A 96 -0.11 -15.54 4.24
C SER A 96 0.49 -15.77 2.85
N ASN A 97 1.15 -14.75 2.29
CA ASN A 97 1.61 -14.79 0.90
C ASN A 97 2.57 -15.95 0.63
N HIS A 98 3.50 -16.23 1.55
CA HIS A 98 4.48 -17.32 1.42
C HIS A 98 3.82 -18.72 1.48
N ILE A 99 2.73 -18.87 2.21
CA ILE A 99 1.93 -20.13 2.25
C ILE A 99 1.13 -20.29 0.95
N LYS A 100 0.51 -19.21 0.46
CA LYS A 100 -0.32 -19.25 -0.75
C LYS A 100 0.49 -19.48 -2.02
N PHE A 101 1.67 -18.87 -2.12
CA PHE A 101 2.50 -18.91 -3.35
C PHE A 101 3.81 -19.67 -3.15
N ASN A 102 4.70 -19.21 -2.35
CA ASN A 102 5.95 -19.73 -1.76
C ASN A 102 6.80 -18.56 -1.24
N GLU A 103 7.87 -18.84 -0.48
CA GLU A 103 8.73 -17.82 0.12
C GLU A 103 9.39 -16.90 -0.91
N ALA A 104 9.98 -17.46 -1.98
CA ALA A 104 10.63 -16.66 -3.01
C ALA A 104 9.66 -15.69 -3.68
N THR A 105 8.43 -16.14 -3.97
CA THR A 105 7.37 -15.29 -4.53
C THR A 105 6.96 -14.20 -3.52
N ALA A 106 6.84 -14.53 -2.24
CA ALA A 106 6.48 -13.56 -1.20
C ALA A 106 7.54 -12.46 -1.03
N ILE A 107 8.82 -12.82 -1.02
CA ILE A 107 9.93 -11.85 -0.98
C ILE A 107 9.84 -10.89 -2.16
N LEU A 108 9.78 -11.43 -3.39
CA LEU A 108 9.69 -10.61 -4.60
C LEU A 108 8.40 -9.77 -4.66
N THR A 109 7.31 -10.27 -4.09
CA THR A 109 6.03 -9.54 -3.99
C THR A 109 6.17 -8.32 -3.07
N GLY A 110 6.81 -8.48 -1.93
CA GLY A 110 7.10 -7.36 -1.02
C GLY A 110 7.97 -6.30 -1.69
N ASP A 111 9.08 -6.72 -2.31
CA ASP A 111 9.98 -5.81 -3.03
C ASP A 111 9.26 -5.03 -4.13
N ALA A 112 8.43 -5.72 -4.91
CA ALA A 112 7.65 -5.11 -5.99
C ALA A 112 6.59 -4.12 -5.47
N LEU A 113 5.93 -4.41 -4.34
CA LEU A 113 4.97 -3.51 -3.71
C LEU A 113 5.65 -2.25 -3.16
N GLN A 114 6.84 -2.38 -2.56
CA GLN A 114 7.63 -1.25 -2.09
C GLN A 114 8.02 -0.34 -3.27
N ALA A 115 8.52 -0.92 -4.36
CA ALA A 115 8.87 -0.16 -5.56
C ALA A 115 7.65 0.54 -6.16
N LEU A 116 6.50 -0.15 -6.27
CA LEU A 116 5.25 0.40 -6.78
C LEU A 116 4.72 1.55 -5.90
N ALA A 117 4.90 1.50 -4.60
CA ALA A 117 4.50 2.59 -3.70
C ALA A 117 5.21 3.90 -4.04
N TYR A 118 6.50 3.86 -4.36
CA TYR A 118 7.24 5.04 -4.81
C TYR A 118 6.86 5.45 -6.23
N GLU A 119 6.73 4.49 -7.14
CA GLU A 119 6.33 4.74 -8.53
C GLU A 119 4.99 5.46 -8.60
N ASN A 120 4.00 5.04 -7.80
CA ASN A 120 2.68 5.65 -7.77
C ASN A 120 2.74 7.14 -7.34
N ILE A 121 3.59 7.50 -6.36
CA ILE A 121 3.82 8.90 -5.99
C ILE A 121 4.44 9.68 -7.15
N VAL A 122 5.50 9.14 -7.77
CA VAL A 122 6.22 9.82 -8.85
C VAL A 122 5.34 10.03 -10.07
N SER A 123 4.50 9.04 -10.40
CA SER A 123 3.63 9.06 -11.57
C SER A 123 2.35 9.88 -11.38
N SER A 124 2.02 10.30 -10.15
CA SER A 124 0.81 11.09 -9.90
C SER A 124 0.85 12.44 -10.63
N PRO A 125 -0.15 12.79 -11.44
CA PRO A 125 -0.21 14.06 -12.14
C PRO A 125 -0.58 15.24 -11.21
N GLU A 126 -1.21 14.96 -10.08
CA GLU A 126 -1.76 15.95 -9.15
C GLU A 126 -0.80 16.31 -8.01
N ILE A 127 0.32 15.61 -7.89
CA ILE A 127 1.35 15.86 -6.87
C ILE A 127 2.48 16.66 -7.52
N THR A 128 2.80 17.84 -6.99
CA THR A 128 3.89 18.65 -7.50
C THR A 128 5.25 17.99 -7.27
N GLN A 129 6.28 18.37 -8.05
CA GLN A 129 7.63 17.81 -7.90
C GLN A 129 8.20 17.96 -6.48
N ILE A 130 7.97 19.11 -5.85
CA ILE A 130 8.43 19.35 -4.48
C ILE A 130 7.72 18.43 -3.49
N GLN A 131 6.40 18.25 -3.65
CA GLN A 131 5.61 17.34 -2.82
C GLN A 131 6.03 15.87 -3.04
N LYS A 132 6.31 15.45 -4.29
CA LYS A 132 6.82 14.10 -4.60
C LYS A 132 8.10 13.82 -3.84
N ILE A 133 9.09 14.70 -3.95
CA ILE A 133 10.38 14.54 -3.27
C ILE A 133 10.20 14.48 -1.75
N SER A 134 9.37 15.38 -1.18
CA SER A 134 9.11 15.42 0.26
C SER A 134 8.40 14.15 0.75
N SER A 135 7.42 13.66 -0.02
CA SER A 135 6.67 12.44 0.31
C SER A 135 7.53 11.18 0.23
N ILE A 136 8.35 11.06 -0.83
CA ILE A 136 9.30 9.95 -0.98
C ILE A 136 10.30 9.96 0.17
N LYS A 137 10.83 11.14 0.53
CA LYS A 137 11.75 11.27 1.66
C LYS A 137 11.09 10.83 2.96
N ALA A 138 9.88 11.32 3.25
CA ALA A 138 9.15 10.97 4.47
C ALA A 138 8.88 9.46 4.54
N LEU A 139 8.45 8.86 3.43
CA LEU A 139 8.18 7.43 3.34
C LEU A 139 9.45 6.60 3.52
N ALA A 140 10.57 6.99 2.88
CA ALA A 140 11.86 6.32 3.01
C ALA A 140 12.44 6.46 4.43
N ASP A 141 12.28 7.60 5.10
CA ASP A 141 12.71 7.78 6.49
C ASP A 141 11.88 6.92 7.45
N ALA A 142 10.56 6.78 7.22
CA ALA A 142 9.65 6.04 8.08
C ALA A 142 9.68 4.52 7.88
N CYS A 143 10.07 4.02 6.70
CA CYS A 143 10.06 2.59 6.35
C CYS A 143 11.47 2.02 6.15
N GLY A 144 12.50 2.83 6.33
CA GLY A 144 13.90 2.44 6.22
C GLY A 144 14.55 2.19 7.57
N HIS A 145 15.89 2.27 7.59
CA HIS A 145 16.71 2.00 8.80
C HIS A 145 16.50 2.99 9.97
N LYS A 146 15.72 4.04 9.79
CA LYS A 146 15.41 5.05 10.81
C LYS A 146 14.03 4.86 11.44
N GLY A 147 13.16 4.08 10.82
CA GLY A 147 11.81 3.82 11.29
C GLY A 147 11.62 2.49 11.98
#